data_73efb286e0ed162bdd18970aed415b6b
#
_entry.id   73efb286e0ed162bdd18970aed415b6b
#
_cell.length_a   1.000
_cell.length_b   1.000
_cell.length_c   1.000
_cell.angle_alpha   90.00
_cell.angle_beta   90.00
_cell.angle_gamma   90.00
#
_symmetry.space_group_name_H-M   'P 1'
#
loop_
_entity.id
_entity.type
_entity.pdbx_description
1 polymer ?
#
loop_
_entity_poly.entity_id
_entity_poly.type
_entity_poly.pdbx_seq_one_letter_code
_entity_poly.pdbx_strand_id
1 'polypeptide(L)'
;MSYKNIVLALCGRGDEGDVIRKAMELKNKLDANLTVVHVNDLHAGEMSMMMDSPHKFTEEEIRERFIVNGFEKEAKYIAIKIIKDENISKAIAAVTENVDLLILGHRKQSLFKKNFFDSVDEGIVNHASCPVMVIPKD
;
A
#
# COMPACT_ATOMS: atom_id res chain seq x y z
N MET A 1 8.87 13.10 -18.98
CA MET A 1 8.21 12.84 -17.70
C MET A 1 9.12 11.98 -16.84
N SER A 2 9.43 12.43 -15.66
CA SER A 2 10.29 11.65 -14.75
C SER A 2 9.46 11.08 -13.61
N TYR A 3 9.82 9.87 -13.17
CA TYR A 3 9.18 9.23 -12.03
C TYR A 3 10.03 9.45 -10.78
N LYS A 4 9.89 10.63 -10.19
CA LYS A 4 10.69 11.02 -9.01
C LYS A 4 10.04 10.67 -7.68
N ASN A 5 8.72 10.65 -7.62
CA ASN A 5 8.00 10.41 -6.38
C ASN A 5 7.05 9.24 -6.56
N ILE A 6 7.33 8.17 -5.85
CA ILE A 6 6.55 6.93 -5.91
C ILE A 6 5.89 6.71 -4.56
N VAL A 7 4.63 6.34 -4.58
CA VAL A 7 3.90 5.92 -3.38
C VAL A 7 3.59 4.44 -3.48
N LEU A 8 3.86 3.71 -2.42
CA LEU A 8 3.50 2.30 -2.27
C LEU A 8 2.42 2.20 -1.21
N ALA A 9 1.24 1.71 -1.60
CA ALA A 9 0.16 1.47 -0.65
C ALA A 9 0.20 0.02 -0.20
N LEU A 10 0.34 -0.20 1.10
CA LEU A 10 0.38 -1.53 1.70
C LEU A 10 -0.81 -1.76 2.61
N CYS A 11 -1.31 -2.98 2.62
CA CYS A 11 -2.35 -3.42 3.55
C CYS A 11 -1.77 -3.82 4.92
N GLY A 12 -0.48 -4.09 4.99
CA GLY A 12 0.18 -4.56 6.20
C GLY A 12 0.18 -6.07 6.37
N ARG A 13 -0.51 -6.80 5.50
CA ARG A 13 -0.56 -8.26 5.55
C ARG A 13 0.78 -8.88 5.19
N GLY A 14 1.01 -10.10 5.67
CA GLY A 14 2.27 -10.80 5.42
C GLY A 14 2.46 -11.29 3.99
N ASP A 15 1.46 -11.15 3.13
CA ASP A 15 1.48 -11.63 1.75
C ASP A 15 1.99 -10.60 0.73
N GLU A 16 2.58 -9.52 1.18
CA GLU A 16 2.97 -8.40 0.31
C GLU A 16 4.46 -8.39 -0.07
N GLY A 17 5.18 -9.48 0.16
CA GLY A 17 6.61 -9.54 -0.13
C GLY A 17 6.96 -9.21 -1.58
N ASP A 18 6.21 -9.75 -2.54
CA ASP A 18 6.45 -9.49 -3.96
C ASP A 18 6.19 -8.03 -4.33
N VAL A 19 5.17 -7.44 -3.72
CA VAL A 19 4.84 -6.03 -3.94
C VAL A 19 5.97 -5.14 -3.43
N ILE A 20 6.48 -5.44 -2.24
CA ILE A 20 7.60 -4.69 -1.64
C ILE A 20 8.85 -4.82 -2.51
N ARG A 21 9.19 -6.03 -2.94
CA ARG A 21 10.36 -6.24 -3.78
C ARG A 21 10.29 -5.49 -5.11
N LYS A 22 9.11 -5.51 -5.75
CA LYS A 22 8.92 -4.77 -7.01
C LYS A 22 9.00 -3.25 -6.80
N ALA A 23 8.41 -2.76 -5.72
CA ALA A 23 8.48 -1.34 -5.41
C ALA A 23 9.92 -0.88 -5.17
N MET A 24 10.70 -1.67 -4.43
CA MET A 24 12.09 -1.35 -4.17
C MET A 24 12.95 -1.43 -5.44
N GLU A 25 12.66 -2.40 -6.31
CA GLU A 25 13.33 -2.50 -7.60
C GLU A 25 13.09 -1.25 -8.44
N LEU A 26 11.83 -0.82 -8.54
CA LEU A 26 11.48 0.37 -9.31
C LEU A 26 12.07 1.63 -8.70
N LYS A 27 12.02 1.75 -7.38
CA LYS A 27 12.63 2.88 -6.69
C LYS A 27 14.11 3.03 -7.07
N ASN A 28 14.83 1.90 -7.05
CA ASN A 28 16.26 1.92 -7.33
C ASN A 28 16.55 2.19 -8.81
N LYS A 29 15.80 1.56 -9.70
CA LYS A 29 16.00 1.73 -11.15
C LYS A 29 15.66 3.13 -11.62
N LEU A 30 14.67 3.76 -11.02
CA LEU A 30 14.23 5.10 -11.39
C LEU A 30 14.91 6.19 -10.56
N ASP A 31 15.72 5.80 -9.59
CA ASP A 31 16.32 6.73 -8.63
C ASP A 31 15.26 7.66 -8.03
N ALA A 32 14.18 7.06 -7.57
CA ALA A 32 13.01 7.77 -7.07
C ALA A 32 12.97 7.79 -5.55
N ASN A 33 12.20 8.73 -5.02
CA ASN A 33 11.84 8.75 -3.61
C ASN A 33 10.62 7.85 -3.41
N LEU A 34 10.65 7.03 -2.38
CA LEU A 34 9.55 6.13 -2.07
C LEU A 34 8.90 6.54 -0.75
N THR A 35 7.60 6.73 -0.78
CA THR A 35 6.79 6.91 0.41
C THR A 35 5.83 5.73 0.51
N VAL A 36 5.79 5.09 1.66
CA VAL A 36 4.89 3.97 1.91
C VAL A 36 3.68 4.50 2.69
N VAL A 37 2.50 4.15 2.23
CA VAL A 37 1.24 4.60 2.84
C VAL A 37 0.44 3.37 3.28
N HIS A 38 -0.05 3.43 4.49
CA HIS A 38 -1.04 2.47 4.99
C HIS A 38 -2.21 3.24 5.58
N VAL A 39 -3.41 2.82 5.24
CA VAL A 39 -4.63 3.44 5.76
C VAL A 39 -5.25 2.48 6.78
N ASN A 40 -5.31 2.92 8.02
CA ASN A 40 -6.04 2.21 9.07
C ASN A 40 -7.51 2.62 9.00
N ASP A 41 -8.39 1.64 9.14
CA ASP A 41 -9.81 1.92 9.31
C ASP A 41 -10.02 2.82 10.53
N LEU A 42 -11.04 3.66 10.47
CA LEU A 42 -11.34 4.60 11.55
C LEU A 42 -11.55 3.90 12.90
N HIS A 43 -12.05 2.68 12.86
CA HIS A 43 -12.34 1.89 14.06
C HIS A 43 -11.24 0.85 14.38
N ALA A 44 -10.12 0.90 13.66
CA ALA A 44 -9.03 -0.04 13.90
C ALA A 44 -8.49 0.09 15.33
N GLY A 45 -8.33 -1.04 15.98
CA GLY A 45 -7.84 -1.08 17.36
C GLY A 45 -8.87 -0.80 18.41
N GLU A 46 -10.11 -0.47 18.06
CA GLU A 46 -11.17 -0.24 19.03
C GLU A 46 -11.73 -1.58 19.57
N MET A 47 -12.02 -1.60 20.85
CA MET A 47 -12.70 -2.74 21.47
C MET A 47 -14.13 -2.76 20.97
N SER A 48 -14.53 -3.87 20.36
CA SER A 48 -15.90 -4.06 19.89
C SER A 48 -16.50 -5.29 20.54
N MET A 49 -17.77 -5.21 20.90
CA MET A 49 -18.51 -6.38 21.41
C MET A 49 -18.68 -7.45 20.33
N MET A 50 -18.49 -7.10 19.09
CA MET A 50 -18.55 -8.01 17.94
C MET A 50 -17.21 -8.70 17.65
N MET A 51 -16.18 -8.38 18.38
CA MET A 51 -14.84 -9.00 18.37
C MET A 51 -14.02 -8.86 17.10
N ASP A 52 -14.49 -8.17 16.08
CA ASP A 52 -13.82 -8.08 14.77
C ASP A 52 -13.37 -6.67 14.42
N SER A 53 -12.75 -5.95 15.36
CA SER A 53 -12.18 -4.68 14.97
C SER A 53 -10.91 -4.94 14.12
N PRO A 54 -10.71 -4.20 13.03
CA PRO A 54 -9.52 -4.33 12.21
C PRO A 54 -8.27 -4.04 13.04
N HIS A 55 -7.17 -4.72 12.69
CA HIS A 55 -5.90 -4.46 13.34
C HIS A 55 -5.43 -3.04 13.04
N LYS A 56 -4.96 -2.34 14.07
CA LYS A 56 -4.36 -1.01 13.91
C LYS A 56 -2.87 -1.17 13.66
N PHE A 57 -2.44 -0.97 12.42
CA PHE A 57 -1.03 -1.05 12.08
C PHE A 57 -0.29 0.21 12.48
N THR A 58 0.93 0.04 12.97
CA THR A 58 1.81 1.14 13.32
C THR A 58 2.88 1.31 12.24
N GLU A 59 3.59 2.45 12.29
CA GLU A 59 4.72 2.69 11.39
C GLU A 59 5.78 1.60 11.54
N GLU A 60 6.07 1.19 12.78
CA GLU A 60 7.06 0.16 13.05
C GLU A 60 6.67 -1.19 12.43
N GLU A 61 5.39 -1.54 12.48
CA GLU A 61 4.92 -2.78 11.87
C GLU A 61 5.07 -2.75 10.35
N ILE A 62 4.77 -1.63 9.72
CA ILE A 62 4.94 -1.48 8.28
C ILE A 62 6.42 -1.52 7.91
N ARG A 63 7.27 -0.82 8.68
CA ARG A 63 8.72 -0.84 8.47
C ARG A 63 9.30 -2.24 8.59
N GLU A 64 8.78 -3.02 9.54
CA GLU A 64 9.21 -4.41 9.73
C GLU A 64 8.95 -5.26 8.49
N ARG A 65 7.93 -4.97 7.71
CA ARG A 65 7.67 -5.69 6.45
C ARG A 65 8.83 -5.55 5.46
N PHE A 66 9.48 -4.40 5.46
CA PHE A 66 10.67 -4.19 4.63
C PHE A 66 11.87 -4.97 5.18
N ILE A 67 12.03 -4.96 6.49
CA ILE A 67 13.14 -5.66 7.15
C ILE A 67 13.07 -7.16 6.89
N VAL A 68 11.90 -7.78 7.06
CA VAL A 68 11.75 -9.23 6.86
C VAL A 68 11.88 -9.64 5.39
N ASN A 69 11.76 -8.70 4.47
CA ASN A 69 11.92 -8.97 3.05
C ASN A 69 13.32 -8.62 2.53
N GLY A 70 14.28 -8.37 3.42
CA GLY A 70 15.67 -8.18 3.05
C GLY A 70 16.11 -6.73 2.87
N PHE A 71 15.29 -5.77 3.25
CA PHE A 71 15.58 -4.36 3.05
C PHE A 71 15.85 -3.64 4.37
N GLU A 72 16.58 -4.30 5.28
CA GLU A 72 16.86 -3.73 6.60
C GLU A 72 17.57 -2.37 6.54
N LYS A 73 18.54 -2.24 5.65
CA LYS A 73 19.31 -0.99 5.51
C LYS A 73 18.43 0.13 4.96
N GLU A 74 17.68 -0.17 3.93
CA GLU A 74 16.82 0.79 3.23
C GLU A 74 15.63 1.21 4.09
N ALA A 75 15.15 0.31 4.94
CA ALA A 75 13.97 0.55 5.77
C ALA A 75 14.13 1.77 6.68
N LYS A 76 15.36 2.08 7.11
CA LYS A 76 15.62 3.23 7.97
C LYS A 76 15.33 4.56 7.29
N TYR A 77 15.41 4.60 5.97
CA TYR A 77 15.32 5.84 5.20
C TYR A 77 14.02 5.96 4.42
N ILE A 78 13.14 4.98 4.49
CA ILE A 78 11.87 5.00 3.80
C ILE A 78 10.87 5.81 4.61
N ALA A 79 10.21 6.76 3.95
CA ALA A 79 9.12 7.51 4.58
C ALA A 79 7.88 6.64 4.67
N ILE A 80 7.30 6.55 5.85
CA ILE A 80 6.09 5.76 6.07
C ILE A 80 5.02 6.69 6.63
N LYS A 81 3.84 6.65 6.02
CA LYS A 81 2.72 7.48 6.41
C LYS A 81 1.54 6.60 6.79
N ILE A 82 1.10 6.71 8.02
CA ILE A 82 -0.07 6.00 8.52
C ILE A 82 -1.23 6.97 8.55
N ILE A 83 -2.31 6.64 7.85
CA ILE A 83 -3.50 7.47 7.75
C ILE A 83 -4.65 6.74 8.43
N LYS A 84 -5.52 7.49 9.07
CA LYS A 84 -6.74 6.95 9.66
C LYS A 84 -7.93 7.52 8.88
N ASP A 85 -8.71 6.65 8.24
CA ASP A 85 -9.85 7.07 7.43
C ASP A 85 -10.84 5.92 7.30
N GLU A 86 -12.11 6.24 7.23
CA GLU A 86 -13.16 5.25 7.00
C GLU A 86 -13.24 4.84 5.52
N ASN A 87 -12.76 5.67 4.61
CA ASN A 87 -12.75 5.39 3.17
C ASN A 87 -11.33 5.24 2.68
N ILE A 88 -10.88 4.00 2.57
CA ILE A 88 -9.50 3.67 2.20
C ILE A 88 -9.17 4.15 0.79
N SER A 89 -10.06 3.90 -0.16
CA SER A 89 -9.85 4.29 -1.57
C SER A 89 -9.64 5.78 -1.71
N LYS A 90 -10.47 6.56 -1.03
CA LYS A 90 -10.43 8.01 -1.09
C LYS A 90 -9.17 8.55 -0.44
N ALA A 91 -8.78 7.97 0.70
CA ALA A 91 -7.57 8.37 1.40
C ALA A 91 -6.32 8.12 0.55
N ILE A 92 -6.23 6.96 -0.09
CA ILE A 92 -5.10 6.63 -0.96
C ILE A 92 -5.09 7.52 -2.20
N ALA A 93 -6.25 7.73 -2.82
CA ALA A 93 -6.34 8.60 -3.98
C ALA A 93 -5.88 10.03 -3.66
N ALA A 94 -6.19 10.52 -2.46
CA ALA A 94 -5.78 11.86 -2.05
C ALA A 94 -4.25 12.01 -1.96
N VAL A 95 -3.52 10.96 -1.59
CA VAL A 95 -2.05 11.04 -1.51
C VAL A 95 -1.38 10.98 -2.88
N THR A 96 -2.13 10.73 -3.96
CA THR A 96 -1.55 10.65 -5.31
C THR A 96 -1.41 12.02 -5.98
N GLU A 97 -1.91 13.08 -5.37
CA GLU A 97 -1.67 14.44 -5.87
C GLU A 97 -0.16 14.71 -5.79
N ASN A 98 0.44 15.20 -6.83
CA ASN A 98 1.87 15.48 -6.90
C ASN A 98 2.77 14.23 -6.79
N VAL A 99 2.22 13.06 -7.08
CA VAL A 99 2.95 11.79 -7.11
C VAL A 99 3.01 11.32 -8.55
N ASP A 100 4.12 10.68 -8.91
CA ASP A 100 4.35 10.26 -10.30
C ASP A 100 3.87 8.85 -10.56
N LEU A 101 3.80 8.02 -9.53
CA LEU A 101 3.40 6.61 -9.65
C LEU A 101 2.88 6.11 -8.31
N LEU A 102 1.74 5.44 -8.35
CA LEU A 102 1.20 4.70 -7.21
C LEU A 102 1.34 3.21 -7.49
N ILE A 103 1.91 2.49 -6.55
CA ILE A 103 2.05 1.03 -6.63
C ILE A 103 1.16 0.40 -5.57
N LEU A 104 0.39 -0.60 -5.96
CA LEU A 104 -0.40 -1.38 -5.01
C LEU A 104 -0.41 -2.84 -5.39
N GLY A 105 -0.66 -3.69 -4.42
CA GLY A 105 -0.82 -5.11 -4.64
C GLY A 105 -2.27 -5.47 -4.85
N HIS A 106 -2.50 -6.50 -5.64
CA HIS A 106 -3.82 -7.02 -5.88
C HIS A 106 -3.79 -8.54 -5.67
N ARG A 107 -4.62 -9.02 -4.75
CA ARG A 107 -4.73 -10.45 -4.50
C ARG A 107 -5.48 -11.11 -5.65
N LYS A 108 -4.91 -12.18 -6.20
CA LYS A 108 -5.59 -12.94 -7.23
C LYS A 108 -6.87 -13.52 -6.65
N GLN A 109 -7.97 -13.30 -7.34
CA GLN A 109 -9.25 -13.81 -6.91
C GLN A 109 -9.36 -15.31 -7.20
N SER A 110 -10.28 -15.99 -6.51
CA SER A 110 -10.60 -17.37 -6.81
C SER A 110 -11.09 -17.50 -8.24
N LEU A 111 -11.19 -18.73 -8.74
CA LEU A 111 -11.70 -19.00 -10.09
C LEU A 111 -13.04 -18.34 -10.38
N PHE A 112 -13.86 -18.17 -9.35
CA PHE A 112 -15.18 -17.54 -9.49
C PHE A 112 -15.14 -16.04 -9.54
N LYS A 113 -14.04 -15.42 -9.10
CA LYS A 113 -13.91 -13.95 -9.00
C LYS A 113 -12.70 -13.40 -9.73
N LYS A 114 -12.07 -14.20 -10.57
CA LYS A 114 -10.79 -13.85 -11.19
C LYS A 114 -10.81 -12.60 -12.06
N ASN A 115 -11.98 -12.14 -12.47
CA ASN A 115 -12.13 -10.97 -13.34
C ASN A 115 -12.55 -9.71 -12.56
N PHE A 116 -12.58 -9.79 -11.24
CA PHE A 116 -13.02 -8.65 -10.44
C PHE A 116 -11.89 -8.09 -9.58
N PHE A 117 -11.69 -6.80 -9.67
CA PHE A 117 -10.99 -6.06 -8.62
C PHE A 117 -11.90 -6.03 -7.40
N ASP A 118 -11.32 -5.94 -6.21
CA ASP A 118 -12.16 -5.64 -5.06
C ASP A 118 -12.57 -4.15 -5.12
N SER A 119 -13.54 -3.78 -4.31
CA SER A 119 -14.09 -2.41 -4.35
C SER A 119 -13.08 -1.35 -3.95
N VAL A 120 -12.10 -1.70 -3.10
CA VAL A 120 -11.06 -0.76 -2.67
C VAL A 120 -10.12 -0.47 -3.84
N ASP A 121 -9.62 -1.52 -4.50
CA ASP A 121 -8.71 -1.37 -5.63
C ASP A 121 -9.36 -0.60 -6.77
N GLU A 122 -10.62 -0.91 -7.08
CA GLU A 122 -11.37 -0.21 -8.12
C GLU A 122 -11.53 1.28 -7.77
N GLY A 123 -11.85 1.58 -6.52
CA GLY A 123 -11.99 2.95 -6.07
C GLY A 123 -10.68 3.73 -6.17
N ILE A 124 -9.56 3.09 -5.84
CA ILE A 124 -8.24 3.71 -5.97
C ILE A 124 -7.95 4.05 -7.43
N VAL A 125 -8.13 3.08 -8.32
CA VAL A 125 -7.85 3.28 -9.75
C VAL A 125 -8.72 4.38 -10.34
N ASN A 126 -10.00 4.42 -9.94
CA ASN A 126 -10.94 5.41 -10.47
C ASN A 126 -10.68 6.83 -10.01
N HIS A 127 -10.04 7.00 -8.85
CA HIS A 127 -9.86 8.34 -8.24
C HIS A 127 -8.41 8.80 -8.16
N ALA A 128 -7.45 7.96 -8.52
CA ALA A 128 -6.05 8.33 -8.46
C ALA A 128 -5.72 9.45 -9.45
N SER A 129 -4.82 10.36 -9.04
CA SER A 129 -4.38 11.49 -9.87
C SER A 129 -3.10 11.18 -10.64
N CYS A 130 -2.57 9.96 -10.52
CA CYS A 130 -1.34 9.54 -11.20
C CYS A 130 -1.50 8.12 -11.75
N PRO A 131 -0.57 7.66 -12.60
CA PRO A 131 -0.56 6.26 -13.04
C PRO A 131 -0.53 5.30 -11.86
N VAL A 132 -1.20 4.18 -12.00
CA VAL A 132 -1.29 3.15 -10.97
C VAL A 132 -0.72 1.85 -11.51
N MET A 133 0.25 1.30 -10.81
CA MET A 133 0.80 -0.01 -11.12
C MET A 133 0.26 -1.03 -10.13
N VAL A 134 -0.39 -2.06 -10.64
CA VAL A 134 -0.98 -3.10 -9.81
C VAL A 134 -0.10 -4.35 -9.91
N ILE A 135 0.37 -4.83 -8.77
CA ILE A 135 1.25 -5.99 -8.70
C ILE A 135 0.46 -7.17 -8.13
N PRO A 136 0.34 -8.27 -8.88
CA PRO A 136 -0.38 -9.45 -8.38
C PRO A 136 0.28 -10.04 -7.14
N LYS A 137 -0.52 -10.43 -6.18
CA LYS A 137 -0.10 -11.18 -4.99
C LYS A 137 -0.66 -12.59 -5.08
N ASP A 138 0.08 -13.54 -4.58
CA ASP A 138 -0.39 -14.92 -4.50
C ASP A 138 -1.25 -15.17 -3.27
#